data_2127b6ca3b07421e6c8f0d4d4a770dca
#
_entry.id   2127b6ca3b07421e6c8f0d4d4a770dca
#
_cell.length_a   1.000
_cell.length_b   1.000
_cell.length_c   1.000
_cell.angle_alpha   90.00
_cell.angle_beta   90.00
_cell.angle_gamma   90.00
#
_symmetry.space_group_name_H-M   'P 1'
#
loop_
_entity.id
_entity.type
_entity.pdbx_description
1 polymer ?
#
loop_
_entity_poly.entity_id
_entity_poly.type
_entity_poly.pdbx_seq_one_letter_code
_entity_poly.pdbx_strand_id
1 'polypeptide(L)'
;MNLYLIIDGVTKQVIAICDSKANAEQMMLNFIKAEQYRLLRIEEMLLNTDNILPLGAVKVRGRLLGGNVVGLAVEALNLSTTVTDSLLFTVNDKQETWFEGVVNLTQDEIDDEYLGTFKDRVSAWVIDEYKIRLENDN
;
A
#
# COMPACT_ATOMS: atom_id res chain seq x y z
N MET A 1 -12.43 11.02 -8.06
CA MET A 1 -13.48 10.96 -7.02
C MET A 1 -13.02 11.72 -5.80
N ASN A 2 -13.87 12.58 -5.25
CA ASN A 2 -13.56 13.30 -4.03
C ASN A 2 -14.21 12.60 -2.84
N LEU A 3 -13.45 12.45 -1.77
CA LEU A 3 -13.97 11.96 -0.50
C LEU A 3 -13.99 13.11 0.50
N TYR A 4 -14.92 13.05 1.42
CA TYR A 4 -15.10 14.05 2.47
C TYR A 4 -14.95 13.37 3.82
N LEU A 5 -13.90 13.77 4.56
CA LEU A 5 -13.58 13.20 5.86
C LEU A 5 -14.17 14.08 6.95
N ILE A 6 -14.89 13.48 7.88
CA ILE A 6 -15.32 14.17 9.10
C ILE A 6 -14.26 13.85 10.17
N ILE A 7 -13.60 14.88 10.67
CA ILE A 7 -12.47 14.75 11.59
C ILE A 7 -12.83 15.40 12.92
N ASP A 8 -12.54 14.69 14.01
CA ASP A 8 -12.59 15.25 15.35
C ASP A 8 -11.41 16.20 15.54
N GLY A 9 -11.68 17.48 15.71
CA GLY A 9 -10.68 18.52 15.86
C GLY A 9 -9.85 18.41 17.14
N VAL A 10 -10.33 17.68 18.12
CA VAL A 10 -9.61 17.47 19.41
C VAL A 10 -8.64 16.31 19.29
N THR A 11 -9.12 15.13 18.86
CA THR A 11 -8.32 13.90 18.80
C THR A 11 -7.57 13.74 17.48
N LYS A 12 -7.96 14.48 16.45
CA LYS A 12 -7.45 14.39 15.08
C LYS A 12 -7.81 13.08 14.38
N GLN A 13 -8.76 12.35 14.90
CA GLN A 13 -9.21 11.09 14.32
C GLN A 13 -10.28 11.31 13.26
N VAL A 14 -10.23 10.51 12.20
CA VAL A 14 -11.28 10.46 11.19
C VAL A 14 -12.42 9.61 11.76
N ILE A 15 -13.61 10.22 11.90
CA ILE A 15 -14.77 9.53 12.47
C ILE A 15 -15.78 9.08 11.42
N ALA A 16 -15.71 9.65 10.22
CA ALA A 16 -16.57 9.22 9.11
C ALA A 16 -15.94 9.62 7.77
N ILE A 17 -16.29 8.88 6.71
CA ILE A 17 -15.89 9.16 5.34
C ILE A 17 -17.15 9.16 4.48
N CYS A 18 -17.35 10.23 3.71
CA CYS A 18 -18.52 10.38 2.86
C CYS A 18 -18.10 10.59 1.40
N ASP A 19 -18.96 10.19 0.48
CA ASP A 19 -18.73 10.32 -0.96
C ASP A 19 -19.23 11.64 -1.54
N SER A 20 -19.95 12.43 -0.74
CA SER A 20 -20.42 13.76 -1.15
C SER A 20 -20.36 14.74 0.01
N LYS A 21 -20.15 16.02 -0.33
CA LYS A 21 -20.12 17.10 0.65
C LYS A 21 -21.46 17.24 1.39
N ALA A 22 -22.57 17.08 0.66
CA ALA A 22 -23.90 17.16 1.26
C ALA A 22 -24.12 16.08 2.32
N ASN A 23 -23.69 14.84 2.04
CA ASN A 23 -23.77 13.75 3.00
C ASN A 23 -22.87 13.99 4.21
N ALA A 24 -21.66 14.52 4.00
CA ALA A 24 -20.76 14.82 5.10
C ALA A 24 -21.32 15.93 6.01
N GLU A 25 -21.91 16.99 5.42
CA GLU A 25 -22.54 18.07 6.20
C GLU A 25 -23.72 17.55 7.02
N GLN A 26 -24.56 16.71 6.43
CA GLN A 26 -25.71 16.13 7.11
C GLN A 26 -25.27 15.22 8.26
N MET A 27 -24.27 14.39 8.03
CA MET A 27 -23.74 13.50 9.06
C MET A 27 -23.07 14.29 10.18
N MET A 28 -22.32 15.34 9.86
CA MET A 28 -21.73 16.22 10.86
C MET A 28 -22.79 16.87 11.75
N LEU A 29 -23.88 17.37 11.15
CA LEU A 29 -25.01 17.93 11.93
C LEU A 29 -25.62 16.90 12.86
N ASN A 30 -25.75 15.66 12.43
CA ASN A 30 -26.27 14.59 13.27
C ASN A 30 -25.37 14.30 14.49
N PHE A 31 -24.05 14.30 14.28
CA PHE A 31 -23.10 14.13 15.37
C PHE A 31 -23.16 15.31 16.36
N ILE A 32 -23.31 16.53 15.88
CA ILE A 32 -23.43 17.72 16.74
C ILE A 32 -24.72 17.66 17.55
N LYS A 33 -25.83 17.32 16.92
CA LYS A 33 -27.14 17.19 17.61
C LYS A 33 -27.11 16.11 18.69
N ALA A 34 -26.36 15.03 18.48
CA ALA A 34 -26.21 13.95 19.44
C ALA A 34 -25.22 14.28 20.55
N GLU A 35 -24.60 15.44 20.51
CA GLU A 35 -23.61 15.92 21.49
C GLU A 35 -22.42 14.95 21.71
N GLN A 36 -22.10 14.18 20.65
CA GLN A 36 -21.02 13.18 20.70
C GLN A 36 -19.64 13.80 20.56
N TYR A 37 -19.56 14.94 19.86
CA TYR A 37 -18.27 15.59 19.57
C TYR A 37 -18.43 17.10 19.74
N ARG A 38 -17.36 17.73 20.24
CA ARG A 38 -17.36 19.18 20.49
C ARG A 38 -16.88 20.00 19.32
N LEU A 39 -15.95 19.45 18.54
CA LEU A 39 -15.33 20.18 17.44
C LEU A 39 -15.15 19.23 16.26
N LEU A 40 -15.89 19.49 15.19
CA LEU A 40 -15.82 18.68 13.97
C LEU A 40 -15.44 19.56 12.79
N ARG A 41 -14.70 18.98 11.85
CA ARG A 41 -14.39 19.63 10.58
C ARG A 41 -14.54 18.62 9.44
N ILE A 42 -14.76 19.17 8.25
CA ILE A 42 -14.82 18.39 7.02
C ILE A 42 -13.57 18.71 6.22
N GLU A 43 -12.80 17.69 5.83
CA GLU A 43 -11.69 17.82 4.91
C GLU A 43 -12.01 17.09 3.62
N GLU A 44 -11.79 17.75 2.50
CA GLU A 44 -11.93 17.14 1.19
C GLU A 44 -10.62 16.46 0.81
N MET A 45 -10.72 15.20 0.40
CA MET A 45 -9.58 14.44 -0.09
C MET A 45 -9.89 14.00 -1.52
N LEU A 46 -9.01 14.35 -2.45
CA LEU A 46 -9.09 13.87 -3.82
C LEU A 46 -8.56 12.44 -3.85
N LEU A 47 -9.45 11.48 -4.12
CA LEU A 47 -9.03 10.11 -4.36
C LEU A 47 -8.63 9.99 -5.81
N ASN A 48 -7.33 9.97 -6.06
CA ASN A 48 -6.77 9.71 -7.37
C ASN A 48 -6.63 8.20 -7.54
N THR A 49 -7.20 7.66 -8.62
CA THR A 49 -7.13 6.23 -8.90
C THR A 49 -5.70 5.73 -9.09
N ASP A 50 -4.76 6.63 -9.37
CA ASP A 50 -3.34 6.31 -9.49
C ASP A 50 -2.63 6.22 -8.13
N ASN A 51 -3.29 6.68 -7.05
CA ASN A 51 -2.75 6.66 -5.69
C ASN A 51 -3.58 5.75 -4.78
N ILE A 52 -3.53 4.46 -5.07
CA ILE A 52 -4.22 3.47 -4.25
C ILE A 52 -3.46 3.32 -2.93
N LEU A 53 -4.18 3.49 -1.81
CA LEU A 53 -3.56 3.41 -0.49
C LEU A 53 -3.13 1.96 -0.18
N PRO A 54 -1.91 1.77 0.36
CA PRO A 54 -1.47 0.45 0.76
C PRO A 54 -2.35 -0.15 1.86
N LEU A 55 -2.68 -1.42 1.74
CA LEU A 55 -3.44 -2.16 2.73
C LEU A 55 -2.58 -2.63 3.89
N GLY A 56 -1.33 -3.01 3.62
CA GLY A 56 -0.40 -3.49 4.62
C GLY A 56 0.82 -4.13 3.99
N ALA A 57 1.69 -4.66 4.83
CA ALA A 57 2.98 -5.19 4.42
C ALA A 57 2.93 -6.70 4.15
N VAL A 58 3.59 -7.12 3.09
CA VAL A 58 3.80 -8.54 2.77
C VAL A 58 5.28 -8.79 2.50
N LYS A 59 5.72 -10.00 2.78
CA LYS A 59 7.07 -10.45 2.45
C LYS A 59 7.05 -11.14 1.09
N VAL A 60 8.00 -10.78 0.24
CA VAL A 60 8.17 -11.41 -1.07
C VAL A 60 9.56 -12.01 -1.15
N ARG A 61 9.69 -13.13 -1.85
CA ARG A 61 10.98 -13.75 -2.11
C ARG A 61 10.93 -14.52 -3.42
N GLY A 62 12.09 -14.67 -4.02
CA GLY A 62 12.22 -15.40 -5.27
C GLY A 62 13.65 -15.43 -5.74
N ARG A 63 13.81 -15.88 -6.98
CA ARG A 63 15.12 -16.00 -7.61
C ARG A 63 15.15 -15.23 -8.92
N LEU A 64 16.33 -14.71 -9.26
CA LEU A 64 16.59 -14.10 -10.56
C LEU A 64 17.30 -15.13 -11.45
N LEU A 65 16.76 -15.33 -12.64
CA LEU A 65 17.34 -16.24 -13.64
C LEU A 65 17.27 -15.58 -14.99
N GLY A 66 18.44 -15.32 -15.60
CA GLY A 66 18.51 -14.70 -16.92
C GLY A 66 17.85 -13.32 -16.99
N GLY A 67 17.89 -12.55 -15.91
CA GLY A 67 17.26 -11.24 -15.85
C GLY A 67 15.76 -11.24 -15.56
N ASN A 68 15.19 -12.40 -15.28
CA ASN A 68 13.76 -12.55 -14.96
C ASN A 68 13.58 -13.06 -13.53
N VAL A 69 12.43 -12.72 -12.94
CA VAL A 69 12.02 -13.24 -11.63
C VAL A 69 11.33 -14.58 -11.83
N VAL A 70 11.78 -15.59 -11.08
CA VAL A 70 11.17 -16.93 -11.09
C VAL A 70 10.86 -17.35 -9.65
N GLY A 71 9.79 -18.11 -9.50
CA GLY A 71 9.41 -18.66 -8.20
C GLY A 71 9.05 -17.61 -7.16
N LEU A 72 8.36 -16.54 -7.58
CA LEU A 72 7.94 -15.47 -6.66
C LEU A 72 6.92 -16.00 -5.64
N ALA A 73 7.28 -15.97 -4.38
CA ALA A 73 6.43 -16.35 -3.27
C ALA A 73 6.04 -15.10 -2.46
N VAL A 74 4.78 -15.05 -2.04
CA VAL A 74 4.22 -13.94 -1.26
C VAL A 74 3.73 -14.49 0.08
N GLU A 75 4.18 -13.87 1.18
CA GLU A 75 3.79 -14.25 2.53
C GLU A 75 3.29 -13.02 3.26
N ALA A 76 2.10 -13.09 3.83
CA ALA A 76 1.54 -11.98 4.59
C ALA A 76 2.27 -11.83 5.92
N LEU A 77 2.85 -10.65 6.16
CA LEU A 77 3.47 -10.31 7.45
C LEU A 77 2.46 -9.64 8.37
N ASN A 78 1.94 -8.50 7.93
CA ASN A 78 0.98 -7.73 8.71
C ASN A 78 0.18 -6.85 7.77
N LEU A 79 -1.09 -7.18 7.59
CA LEU A 79 -1.98 -6.48 6.67
C LEU A 79 -2.53 -5.17 7.25
N SER A 80 -2.26 -4.88 8.53
CA SER A 80 -2.72 -3.64 9.16
C SER A 80 -1.64 -2.56 9.26
N THR A 81 -0.42 -2.84 8.80
CA THR A 81 0.73 -1.95 8.93
C THR A 81 1.39 -1.73 7.58
N THR A 82 1.67 -0.48 7.25
CA THR A 82 2.48 -0.14 6.08
C THR A 82 3.94 0.10 6.49
N VAL A 83 4.86 -0.23 5.59
CA VAL A 83 6.29 -0.06 5.81
C VAL A 83 6.93 0.56 4.57
N THR A 84 8.16 1.03 4.70
CA THR A 84 8.96 1.42 3.54
C THR A 84 9.35 0.17 2.77
N ASP A 85 9.12 0.16 1.46
CA ASP A 85 9.51 -0.96 0.61
C ASP A 85 11.02 -1.18 0.69
N SER A 86 11.42 -2.43 0.91
CA SER A 86 12.83 -2.81 1.04
C SER A 86 13.11 -4.09 0.28
N LEU A 87 14.35 -4.24 -0.19
CA LEU A 87 14.75 -5.36 -1.00
C LEU A 87 16.22 -5.73 -0.72
N LEU A 88 16.48 -7.01 -0.51
CA LEU A 88 17.80 -7.55 -0.27
C LEU A 88 18.10 -8.65 -1.28
N PHE A 89 19.26 -8.57 -1.92
CA PHE A 89 19.76 -9.62 -2.82
C PHE A 89 20.86 -10.43 -2.17
N THR A 90 20.84 -11.74 -2.39
CA THR A 90 21.88 -12.64 -1.91
C THR A 90 22.27 -13.59 -3.04
N VAL A 91 23.55 -14.00 -3.05
CA VAL A 91 24.07 -14.99 -4.00
C VAL A 91 24.50 -16.21 -3.18
N ASN A 92 23.99 -17.38 -3.52
CA ASN A 92 24.32 -18.62 -2.81
C ASN A 92 25.58 -19.29 -3.39
N ASP A 93 25.96 -20.44 -2.82
CA ASP A 93 27.14 -21.21 -3.24
C ASP A 93 27.06 -21.71 -4.70
N LYS A 94 25.85 -21.85 -5.22
CA LYS A 94 25.61 -22.29 -6.60
C LYS A 94 25.55 -21.12 -7.60
N GLN A 95 25.93 -19.91 -7.17
CA GLN A 95 25.89 -18.69 -7.99
C GLN A 95 24.46 -18.30 -8.39
N GLU A 96 23.47 -18.73 -7.64
CA GLU A 96 22.08 -18.32 -7.84
C GLU A 96 21.83 -17.02 -7.09
N THR A 97 21.18 -16.06 -7.76
CA THR A 97 20.80 -14.79 -7.16
C THR A 97 19.38 -14.90 -6.61
N TRP A 98 19.25 -14.70 -5.32
CA TRP A 98 17.96 -14.72 -4.62
C TRP A 98 17.63 -13.30 -4.14
N PHE A 99 16.34 -13.03 -3.98
CA PHE A 99 15.91 -11.79 -3.37
C PHE A 99 14.86 -12.05 -2.31
N GLU A 100 14.82 -11.15 -1.36
CA GLU A 100 13.83 -11.12 -0.29
C GLU A 100 13.50 -9.66 -0.02
N GLY A 101 12.21 -9.35 0.10
CA GLY A 101 11.81 -7.98 0.32
C GLY A 101 10.52 -7.87 1.12
N VAL A 102 10.23 -6.65 1.53
CA VAL A 102 8.97 -6.29 2.16
C VAL A 102 8.36 -5.18 1.34
N VAL A 103 7.13 -5.37 0.89
CA VAL A 103 6.41 -4.40 0.06
C VAL A 103 5.00 -4.24 0.57
N ASN A 104 4.40 -3.12 0.22
CA ASN A 104 3.01 -2.85 0.57
C ASN A 104 2.07 -3.42 -0.49
N LEU A 105 0.97 -4.00 -0.02
CA LEU A 105 -0.09 -4.55 -0.84
C LEU A 105 -1.27 -3.58 -0.84
N THR A 106 -1.87 -3.35 -2.00
CA THR A 106 -3.04 -2.47 -2.13
C THR A 106 -4.33 -3.28 -2.22
N GLN A 107 -5.47 -2.61 -2.01
CA GLN A 107 -6.77 -3.27 -2.08
C GLN A 107 -7.05 -3.83 -3.48
N ASP A 108 -6.72 -3.08 -4.54
CA ASP A 108 -6.90 -3.56 -5.90
C ASP A 108 -6.09 -4.82 -6.18
N GLU A 109 -4.90 -4.90 -5.62
CA GLU A 109 -4.02 -6.06 -5.78
C GLU A 109 -4.57 -7.29 -5.05
N ILE A 110 -5.19 -7.10 -3.89
CA ILE A 110 -5.75 -8.21 -3.12
C ILE A 110 -7.03 -8.74 -3.74
N ASP A 111 -7.76 -7.89 -4.46
CA ASP A 111 -8.99 -8.29 -5.17
C ASP A 111 -8.71 -9.14 -6.42
N ASP A 112 -7.46 -9.16 -6.88
CA ASP A 112 -7.03 -10.05 -7.95
C ASP A 112 -6.81 -11.47 -7.39
N GLU A 113 -7.60 -12.43 -7.85
CA GLU A 113 -7.69 -13.78 -7.29
C GLU A 113 -6.35 -14.48 -7.06
N TYR A 114 -5.38 -14.27 -7.95
CA TYR A 114 -4.06 -14.91 -7.87
C TYR A 114 -2.94 -13.94 -7.59
N LEU A 115 -3.26 -12.71 -7.23
CA LEU A 115 -2.28 -11.64 -7.01
C LEU A 115 -1.40 -11.38 -8.25
N GLY A 116 -1.94 -11.62 -9.45
CA GLY A 116 -1.18 -11.49 -10.69
C GLY A 116 -0.64 -10.10 -10.93
N THR A 117 -1.48 -9.08 -10.75
CA THR A 117 -1.08 -7.67 -10.87
C THR A 117 0.00 -7.30 -9.87
N PHE A 118 -0.14 -7.76 -8.62
CA PHE A 118 0.86 -7.54 -7.58
C PHE A 118 2.19 -8.21 -7.92
N LYS A 119 2.15 -9.47 -8.37
CA LYS A 119 3.36 -10.21 -8.74
C LYS A 119 4.07 -9.58 -9.92
N ASP A 120 3.34 -9.08 -10.91
CA ASP A 120 3.91 -8.37 -12.05
C ASP A 120 4.59 -7.08 -11.62
N ARG A 121 3.97 -6.31 -10.73
CA ARG A 121 4.53 -5.08 -10.20
C ARG A 121 5.82 -5.35 -9.41
N VAL A 122 5.80 -6.36 -8.52
CA VAL A 122 6.97 -6.73 -7.71
C VAL A 122 8.09 -7.24 -8.61
N SER A 123 7.78 -8.06 -9.60
CA SER A 123 8.79 -8.58 -10.54
C SER A 123 9.50 -7.46 -11.29
N ALA A 124 8.75 -6.47 -11.79
CA ALA A 124 9.32 -5.32 -12.48
C ALA A 124 10.21 -4.50 -11.53
N TRP A 125 9.75 -4.27 -10.31
CA TRP A 125 10.51 -3.53 -9.29
C TRP A 125 11.82 -4.25 -8.93
N VAL A 126 11.79 -5.55 -8.73
CA VAL A 126 12.98 -6.36 -8.41
C VAL A 126 14.00 -6.29 -9.55
N ILE A 127 13.55 -6.41 -10.79
CA ILE A 127 14.43 -6.35 -11.96
C ILE A 127 15.09 -4.98 -12.06
N ASP A 128 14.33 -3.90 -11.88
CA ASP A 128 14.85 -2.53 -11.93
C ASP A 128 15.85 -2.27 -10.81
N GLU A 129 15.57 -2.69 -9.59
CA GLU A 129 16.46 -2.53 -8.44
C GLU A 129 17.76 -3.33 -8.63
N TYR A 130 17.66 -4.51 -9.18
CA TYR A 130 18.85 -5.33 -9.48
C TYR A 130 19.77 -4.67 -10.50
N LYS A 131 19.20 -4.10 -11.56
CA LYS A 131 19.97 -3.35 -12.57
C LYS A 131 20.68 -2.15 -11.97
N ILE A 132 20.00 -1.40 -11.11
CA ILE A 132 20.59 -0.24 -10.41
C ILE A 132 21.78 -0.67 -9.56
N ARG A 133 21.67 -1.78 -8.83
CA ARG A 133 22.75 -2.29 -7.99
C ARG A 133 23.96 -2.76 -8.81
N LEU A 134 23.71 -3.41 -9.94
CA LEU A 134 24.80 -3.82 -10.84
C LEU A 134 25.56 -2.62 -11.39
N GLU A 135 24.87 -1.53 -11.72
CA GLU A 135 25.50 -0.29 -12.22
C GLU A 135 26.33 0.38 -11.13
N ASN A 136 25.88 0.34 -9.87
CA ASN A 136 26.57 0.98 -8.75
C ASN A 136 27.79 0.18 -8.27
N ASP A 137 27.84 -1.12 -8.52
CA ASP A 137 28.95 -2.00 -8.12
C ASP A 137 30.12 -1.98 -9.12
N ASN A 138 29.95 -1.28 -10.22
CA ASN A 138 31.03 -1.09 -11.22
C ASN A 138 31.75 0.25 -10.96
#